data_5703c49ae22193ae58efc45da77d9590
#
_entry.id   5703c49ae22193ae58efc45da77d9590
#
_cell.length_a   1.000
_cell.length_b   1.000
_cell.length_c   1.000
_cell.angle_alpha   90.00
_cell.angle_beta   90.00
_cell.angle_gamma   90.00
#
_symmetry.space_group_name_H-M   'P 1'
#
loop_
_entity.id
_entity.type
_entity.pdbx_description
1 polymer ?
#
loop_
_entity_poly.entity_id
_entity_poly.type
_entity_poly.pdbx_seq_one_letter_code
_entity_poly.pdbx_strand_id
1 'polypeptide(L)'
;VQKRPDRYSGFAHLAMQDAKAAADELERCVRELKFRGAMINGHTNGKYLDDRSYDPFWERAAALDAPIYLHPADPVAPMPAIAGYNVLARPMWGWGVETGSHALRIICGGVFHRYPKAKLVLGHLGETLPFQLWRFDSRSAPYGWNLPKPPSQYLKENLWVTTSGMYDLPPVRCSLDALGRDRVMFSADYPFDWPGCEFLDSVPLDESVRADVAYNNAAKLFALAQ
;
A
#
# COMPACT_ATOMS: atom_id res chain seq x y z
N VAL A 1 -6.53 -19.31 9.19
CA VAL A 1 -7.05 -19.42 7.82
C VAL A 1 -7.67 -20.80 7.59
N GLN A 2 -6.92 -21.90 7.70
CA GLN A 2 -7.40 -23.26 7.37
C GLN A 2 -8.67 -23.69 8.09
N LYS A 3 -8.92 -23.28 9.34
CA LYS A 3 -10.13 -23.63 10.10
C LYS A 3 -11.38 -22.89 9.62
N ARG A 4 -11.24 -21.70 9.06
CA ARG A 4 -12.33 -20.85 8.58
C ARG A 4 -11.91 -20.08 7.33
N PRO A 5 -11.72 -20.79 6.19
CA PRO A 5 -11.30 -20.17 4.93
C PRO A 5 -12.37 -19.24 4.33
N ASP A 6 -13.63 -19.41 4.76
CA ASP A 6 -14.77 -18.56 4.45
C ASP A 6 -14.73 -17.18 5.14
N ARG A 7 -13.92 -17.03 6.20
CA ARG A 7 -13.87 -15.82 7.03
C ARG A 7 -12.50 -15.17 7.06
N TYR A 8 -11.44 -15.92 6.84
CA TYR A 8 -10.07 -15.46 7.01
C TYR A 8 -9.22 -15.81 5.79
N SER A 9 -8.44 -14.85 5.36
CA SER A 9 -7.35 -15.03 4.43
C SER A 9 -6.05 -14.52 5.06
N GLY A 10 -4.91 -14.71 4.41
CA GLY A 10 -3.61 -14.30 4.93
C GLY A 10 -2.77 -13.59 3.90
N PHE A 11 -1.83 -12.78 4.40
CA PHE A 11 -0.69 -12.28 3.65
C PHE A 11 0.57 -13.02 4.06
N ALA A 12 1.45 -13.27 3.10
CA ALA A 12 2.77 -13.81 3.35
C ALA A 12 3.63 -12.75 4.07
N HIS A 13 4.36 -13.17 5.10
CA HIS A 13 5.45 -12.40 5.67
C HIS A 13 6.76 -13.00 5.18
N LEU A 14 7.58 -12.19 4.50
CA LEU A 14 8.69 -12.68 3.68
C LEU A 14 10.05 -12.24 4.23
N ALA A 15 11.05 -13.11 4.11
CA ALA A 15 12.43 -12.80 4.46
C ALA A 15 13.10 -12.01 3.33
N MET A 16 12.84 -10.69 3.29
CA MET A 16 13.27 -9.78 2.22
C MET A 16 14.80 -9.56 2.14
N GLN A 17 15.59 -10.20 3.01
CA GLN A 17 17.04 -10.20 2.94
C GLN A 17 17.58 -10.92 1.69
N ASP A 18 16.82 -11.90 1.18
CA ASP A 18 17.07 -12.60 -0.07
C ASP A 18 15.84 -12.48 -0.97
N ALA A 19 15.94 -11.65 -2.00
CA ALA A 19 14.84 -11.35 -2.89
C ALA A 19 14.35 -12.58 -3.70
N LYS A 20 15.26 -13.52 -4.02
CA LYS A 20 14.89 -14.74 -4.74
C LYS A 20 14.13 -15.69 -3.81
N ALA A 21 14.67 -15.93 -2.62
CA ALA A 21 14.00 -16.77 -1.62
C ALA A 21 12.64 -16.17 -1.21
N ALA A 22 12.54 -14.85 -1.07
CA ALA A 22 11.27 -14.17 -0.83
C ALA A 22 10.26 -14.36 -1.98
N ALA A 23 10.71 -14.32 -3.24
CA ALA A 23 9.88 -14.59 -4.40
C ALA A 23 9.37 -16.05 -4.43
N ASP A 24 10.23 -17.00 -4.14
CA ASP A 24 9.87 -18.42 -4.10
C ASP A 24 8.89 -18.72 -2.94
N GLU A 25 9.09 -18.10 -1.78
CA GLU A 25 8.17 -18.21 -0.64
C GLU A 25 6.83 -17.52 -0.91
N LEU A 26 6.81 -16.36 -1.58
CA LEU A 26 5.57 -15.71 -2.02
C LEU A 26 4.76 -16.67 -2.91
N GLU A 27 5.40 -17.31 -3.88
CA GLU A 27 4.73 -18.27 -4.77
C GLU A 27 4.16 -19.45 -3.98
N ARG A 28 4.95 -20.02 -3.06
CA ARG A 28 4.48 -21.10 -2.19
C ARG A 28 3.27 -20.68 -1.36
N CYS A 29 3.32 -19.49 -0.74
CA CYS A 29 2.22 -18.97 0.07
C CYS A 29 0.93 -18.77 -0.76
N VAL A 30 1.06 -18.22 -1.98
CA VAL A 30 -0.09 -18.00 -2.86
C VAL A 30 -0.64 -19.32 -3.39
N ARG A 31 0.22 -20.21 -3.92
CA ARG A 31 -0.24 -21.43 -4.60
C ARG A 31 -0.68 -22.51 -3.62
N GLU A 32 0.08 -22.73 -2.55
CA GLU A 32 -0.18 -23.84 -1.62
C GLU A 32 -1.05 -23.41 -0.44
N LEU A 33 -0.73 -22.28 0.21
CA LEU A 33 -1.46 -21.80 1.39
C LEU A 33 -2.68 -20.94 1.05
N LYS A 34 -2.85 -20.59 -0.25
CA LYS A 34 -3.95 -19.73 -0.75
C LYS A 34 -3.95 -18.34 -0.12
N PHE A 35 -2.78 -17.84 0.24
CA PHE A 35 -2.61 -16.45 0.69
C PHE A 35 -2.87 -15.49 -0.47
N ARG A 36 -3.30 -14.26 -0.16
CA ARG A 36 -3.82 -13.30 -1.14
C ARG A 36 -2.82 -12.20 -1.52
N GLY A 37 -1.61 -12.30 -1.04
CA GLY A 37 -0.53 -11.32 -1.27
C GLY A 37 0.53 -11.43 -0.20
N ALA A 38 1.34 -10.40 -0.06
CA ALA A 38 2.34 -10.29 1.01
C ALA A 38 2.23 -8.96 1.75
N MET A 39 2.68 -8.94 3.01
CA MET A 39 2.87 -7.73 3.78
C MET A 39 4.37 -7.55 4.05
N ILE A 40 4.88 -6.37 3.70
CA ILE A 40 6.28 -5.98 3.87
C ILE A 40 6.33 -4.78 4.81
N ASN A 41 7.13 -4.88 5.87
CA ASN A 41 7.27 -3.83 6.87
C ASN A 41 8.47 -2.93 6.54
N GLY A 42 8.22 -1.86 5.78
CA GLY A 42 9.22 -0.85 5.43
C GLY A 42 10.43 -1.40 4.67
N HIS A 43 11.63 -0.87 5.00
CA HIS A 43 12.88 -1.28 4.40
C HIS A 43 13.47 -2.55 5.06
N THR A 44 14.35 -3.25 4.35
CA THR A 44 15.12 -4.39 4.89
C THR A 44 16.59 -4.04 4.94
N ASN A 45 17.16 -3.87 6.14
CA ASN A 45 18.56 -3.47 6.35
C ASN A 45 18.95 -2.20 5.57
N GLY A 46 18.07 -1.20 5.57
CA GLY A 46 18.28 0.06 4.85
C GLY A 46 18.04 -0.01 3.34
N LYS A 47 17.64 -1.15 2.81
CA LYS A 47 17.33 -1.32 1.39
C LYS A 47 15.83 -1.23 1.17
N TYR A 48 15.40 -0.31 0.31
CA TYR A 48 14.02 -0.07 -0.08
C TYR A 48 13.63 -0.90 -1.30
N LEU A 49 12.34 -1.10 -1.51
CA LEU A 49 11.80 -1.99 -2.55
C LEU A 49 12.00 -1.50 -4.00
N ASP A 50 12.55 -0.29 -4.19
CA ASP A 50 12.99 0.21 -5.50
C ASP A 50 14.35 -0.35 -5.94
N ASP A 51 15.14 -0.91 -5.01
CA ASP A 51 16.44 -1.49 -5.32
C ASP A 51 16.31 -2.65 -6.33
N ARG A 52 17.16 -2.63 -7.35
CA ARG A 52 17.15 -3.60 -8.45
C ARG A 52 17.35 -5.06 -7.98
N SER A 53 17.94 -5.27 -6.83
CA SER A 53 18.04 -6.62 -6.26
C SER A 53 16.68 -7.24 -5.93
N TYR A 54 15.61 -6.42 -5.80
CA TYR A 54 14.24 -6.90 -5.63
C TYR A 54 13.49 -7.15 -6.95
N ASP A 55 14.12 -6.98 -8.11
CA ASP A 55 13.48 -7.29 -9.38
C ASP A 55 12.89 -8.72 -9.46
N PRO A 56 13.58 -9.80 -8.97
CA PRO A 56 12.98 -11.14 -8.96
C PRO A 56 11.71 -11.25 -8.12
N PHE A 57 11.63 -10.50 -7.01
CA PHE A 57 10.44 -10.45 -6.17
C PHE A 57 9.28 -9.74 -6.88
N TRP A 58 9.52 -8.57 -7.50
CA TRP A 58 8.49 -7.83 -8.22
C TRP A 58 7.98 -8.58 -9.46
N GLU A 59 8.86 -9.24 -10.18
CA GLU A 59 8.49 -10.09 -11.32
C GLU A 59 7.53 -11.21 -10.87
N ARG A 60 7.86 -11.89 -9.77
CA ARG A 60 7.03 -12.96 -9.23
C ARG A 60 5.70 -12.43 -8.69
N ALA A 61 5.70 -11.34 -7.95
CA ALA A 61 4.47 -10.70 -7.45
C ALA A 61 3.52 -10.31 -8.60
N ALA A 62 4.06 -9.70 -9.67
CA ALA A 62 3.30 -9.33 -10.85
C ALA A 62 2.77 -10.55 -11.63
N ALA A 63 3.57 -11.62 -11.75
CA ALA A 63 3.16 -12.85 -12.44
C ALA A 63 2.08 -13.63 -11.67
N LEU A 64 2.09 -13.57 -10.35
CA LEU A 64 1.09 -14.20 -9.47
C LEU A 64 -0.17 -13.33 -9.28
N ASP A 65 -0.18 -12.11 -9.82
CA ASP A 65 -1.21 -11.10 -9.54
C ASP A 65 -1.37 -10.79 -8.04
N ALA A 66 -0.30 -10.97 -7.26
CA ALA A 66 -0.27 -10.88 -5.81
C ALA A 66 -0.02 -9.43 -5.36
N PRO A 67 -0.98 -8.77 -4.69
CA PRO A 67 -0.78 -7.45 -4.12
C PRO A 67 0.27 -7.45 -2.99
N ILE A 68 1.05 -6.40 -2.93
CA ILE A 68 2.06 -6.17 -1.90
C ILE A 68 1.57 -5.04 -1.00
N TYR A 69 1.27 -5.36 0.25
CA TYR A 69 0.92 -4.38 1.27
C TYR A 69 2.20 -3.87 1.91
N LEU A 70 2.51 -2.59 1.72
CA LEU A 70 3.64 -1.93 2.35
C LEU A 70 3.16 -1.31 3.67
N HIS A 71 3.54 -1.94 4.78
CA HIS A 71 3.23 -1.50 6.13
C HIS A 71 4.31 -0.54 6.64
N PRO A 72 3.95 0.48 7.44
CA PRO A 72 4.91 1.37 8.06
C PRO A 72 5.99 0.67 8.88
N ALA A 73 7.16 1.29 8.92
CA ALA A 73 8.26 0.93 9.81
C ALA A 73 9.05 2.19 10.20
N ASP A 74 9.89 2.06 11.21
CA ASP A 74 10.81 3.14 11.57
C ASP A 74 11.77 3.41 10.40
N PRO A 75 12.17 4.67 10.15
CA PRO A 75 13.13 5.00 9.10
C PRO A 75 14.53 4.43 9.41
N VAL A 76 15.38 4.32 8.38
CA VAL A 76 16.77 3.84 8.51
C VAL A 76 17.57 4.64 9.57
N ALA A 77 17.28 5.93 9.65
CA ALA A 77 17.87 6.82 10.64
C ALA A 77 16.83 7.82 11.16
N PRO A 78 16.95 8.30 12.40
CA PRO A 78 16.06 9.31 12.92
C PRO A 78 16.00 10.54 12.00
N MET A 79 14.80 11.07 11.78
CA MET A 79 14.61 12.28 10.98
C MET A 79 15.01 13.53 11.79
N PRO A 80 16.03 14.31 11.37
CA PRO A 80 16.48 15.49 12.14
C PRO A 80 15.35 16.51 12.36
N ALA A 81 14.43 16.65 11.42
CA ALA A 81 13.34 17.62 11.50
C ALA A 81 12.35 17.38 12.64
N ILE A 82 12.31 16.17 13.21
CA ILE A 82 11.43 15.81 14.33
C ILE A 82 12.22 15.46 15.59
N ALA A 83 13.53 15.73 15.61
CA ALA A 83 14.37 15.42 16.75
C ALA A 83 13.90 16.16 18.02
N GLY A 84 13.87 15.46 19.14
CA GLY A 84 13.37 15.98 20.41
C GLY A 84 11.84 15.83 20.62
N TYR A 85 11.08 15.43 19.62
CA TYR A 85 9.63 15.24 19.71
C TYR A 85 9.26 13.78 19.41
N ASN A 86 9.39 12.92 20.40
CA ASN A 86 9.10 11.47 20.26
C ASN A 86 7.69 11.17 19.75
N VAL A 87 6.71 12.03 20.04
CA VAL A 87 5.33 11.90 19.55
C VAL A 87 5.25 11.95 18.03
N LEU A 88 6.18 12.63 17.35
CA LEU A 88 6.24 12.72 15.88
C LEU A 88 6.94 11.52 15.24
N ALA A 89 7.63 10.68 16.00
CA ALA A 89 8.52 9.66 15.44
C ALA A 89 7.80 8.52 14.71
N ARG A 90 6.58 8.15 15.14
CA ARG A 90 5.87 6.95 14.69
C ARG A 90 4.51 7.25 14.06
N PRO A 91 3.38 6.68 14.54
CA PRO A 91 2.09 6.76 13.83
C PRO A 91 1.61 8.19 13.54
N MET A 92 1.94 9.14 14.42
CA MET A 92 1.46 10.51 14.25
C MET A 92 1.99 11.16 12.97
N TRP A 93 3.26 10.89 12.58
CA TRP A 93 3.87 11.55 11.43
C TRP A 93 4.98 10.75 10.75
N GLY A 94 5.99 10.30 11.51
CA GLY A 94 7.24 9.76 10.98
C GLY A 94 7.04 8.54 10.10
N TRP A 95 6.17 7.64 10.48
CA TRP A 95 5.85 6.45 9.69
C TRP A 95 5.15 6.80 8.38
N GLY A 96 4.23 7.77 8.39
CA GLY A 96 3.56 8.21 7.17
C GLY A 96 4.56 8.82 6.16
N VAL A 97 5.50 9.65 6.65
CA VAL A 97 6.57 10.21 5.81
C VAL A 97 7.47 9.12 5.24
N GLU A 98 7.89 8.17 6.08
CA GLU A 98 8.76 7.06 5.67
C GLU A 98 8.08 6.17 4.61
N THR A 99 6.85 5.75 4.89
CA THR A 99 6.08 4.83 4.02
C THR A 99 5.69 5.52 2.72
N GLY A 100 5.23 6.77 2.77
CA GLY A 100 4.94 7.56 1.59
C GLY A 100 6.18 7.79 0.72
N SER A 101 7.33 8.08 1.35
CA SER A 101 8.62 8.21 0.65
C SER A 101 9.04 6.88 0.01
N HIS A 102 8.85 5.75 0.71
CA HIS A 102 9.14 4.42 0.17
C HIS A 102 8.28 4.12 -1.07
N ALA A 103 6.98 4.41 -1.02
CA ALA A 103 6.10 4.25 -2.17
C ALA A 103 6.52 5.13 -3.35
N LEU A 104 6.90 6.38 -3.11
CA LEU A 104 7.45 7.26 -4.15
C LEU A 104 8.77 6.74 -4.72
N ARG A 105 9.66 6.14 -3.89
CA ARG A 105 10.88 5.48 -4.38
C ARG A 105 10.55 4.35 -5.35
N ILE A 106 9.56 3.50 -5.05
CA ILE A 106 9.11 2.41 -5.94
C ILE A 106 8.73 2.97 -7.31
N ILE A 107 8.00 4.09 -7.34
CA ILE A 107 7.60 4.75 -8.59
C ILE A 107 8.82 5.37 -9.30
N CYS A 108 9.60 6.20 -8.61
CA CYS A 108 10.77 6.89 -9.17
C CYS A 108 11.84 5.90 -9.64
N GLY A 109 12.03 4.79 -8.93
CA GLY A 109 12.91 3.69 -9.32
C GLY A 109 12.39 2.85 -10.50
N GLY A 110 11.22 3.20 -11.04
CA GLY A 110 10.65 2.59 -12.23
C GLY A 110 10.13 1.17 -12.06
N VAL A 111 9.79 0.76 -10.83
CA VAL A 111 9.26 -0.60 -10.57
C VAL A 111 7.98 -0.83 -11.36
N PHE A 112 7.01 0.09 -11.29
CA PHE A 112 5.74 -0.05 -12.03
C PHE A 112 5.90 0.13 -13.55
N HIS A 113 6.97 0.75 -14.01
CA HIS A 113 7.31 0.77 -15.43
C HIS A 113 7.81 -0.60 -15.90
N ARG A 114 8.67 -1.25 -15.12
CA ARG A 114 9.18 -2.61 -15.42
C ARG A 114 8.14 -3.70 -15.20
N TYR A 115 7.32 -3.55 -14.17
CA TYR A 115 6.29 -4.51 -13.74
C TYR A 115 4.92 -3.84 -13.69
N PRO A 116 4.29 -3.52 -14.84
CA PRO A 116 3.05 -2.74 -14.87
C PRO A 116 1.85 -3.43 -14.23
N LYS A 117 1.93 -4.75 -13.99
CA LYS A 117 0.91 -5.51 -13.26
C LYS A 117 1.16 -5.56 -11.75
N ALA A 118 2.28 -5.04 -11.26
CA ALA A 118 2.55 -4.99 -9.83
C ALA A 118 1.51 -4.12 -9.12
N LYS A 119 1.05 -4.59 -7.97
CA LYS A 119 0.00 -3.97 -7.16
C LYS A 119 0.57 -3.61 -5.80
N LEU A 120 0.45 -2.34 -5.41
CA LEU A 120 0.85 -1.85 -4.10
C LEU A 120 -0.39 -1.47 -3.29
N VAL A 121 -0.41 -1.83 -2.01
CA VAL A 121 -1.43 -1.40 -1.06
C VAL A 121 -0.76 -0.61 0.05
N LEU A 122 -1.31 0.55 0.38
CA LEU A 122 -0.91 1.35 1.53
C LEU A 122 -2.06 1.48 2.53
N GLY A 123 -1.74 1.49 3.80
CA GLY A 123 -2.64 1.90 4.86
C GLY A 123 -2.89 3.41 4.87
N HIS A 124 -3.60 3.89 5.90
CA HIS A 124 -3.70 5.30 6.29
C HIS A 124 -4.09 6.22 5.11
N LEU A 125 -5.00 5.70 4.25
CA LEU A 125 -5.47 6.38 3.02
C LEU A 125 -4.32 6.86 2.12
N GLY A 126 -3.22 6.05 2.07
CA GLY A 126 -2.10 6.28 1.15
C GLY A 126 -1.07 7.27 1.65
N GLU A 127 -0.95 7.46 2.97
CA GLU A 127 0.16 8.22 3.58
C GLU A 127 0.31 9.63 2.98
N THR A 128 -0.79 10.35 2.83
CA THR A 128 -0.90 11.69 2.22
C THR A 128 -0.63 11.75 0.71
N LEU A 129 -0.21 10.69 0.04
CA LEU A 129 0.09 10.72 -1.40
C LEU A 129 -1.11 11.17 -2.27
N PRO A 130 -2.37 10.76 -2.02
CA PRO A 130 -3.50 11.21 -2.80
C PRO A 130 -3.66 12.72 -2.84
N PHE A 131 -3.35 13.42 -1.76
CA PHE A 131 -3.41 14.87 -1.67
C PHE A 131 -2.35 15.57 -2.55
N GLN A 132 -1.25 14.89 -2.89
CA GLN A 132 -0.07 15.49 -3.53
C GLN A 132 0.00 15.27 -5.05
N LEU A 133 -0.95 14.57 -5.70
CA LEU A 133 -0.81 14.12 -7.10
C LEU A 133 -0.44 15.23 -8.06
N TRP A 134 -1.14 16.38 -8.01
CA TRP A 134 -0.83 17.51 -8.87
C TRP A 134 0.60 18.04 -8.66
N ARG A 135 1.04 18.08 -7.41
CA ARG A 135 2.39 18.55 -7.07
C ARG A 135 3.46 17.61 -7.61
N PHE A 136 3.23 16.30 -7.50
CA PHE A 136 4.16 15.31 -8.07
C PHE A 136 4.33 15.52 -9.56
N ASP A 137 3.24 15.63 -10.32
CA ASP A 137 3.30 15.82 -11.76
C ASP A 137 3.93 17.15 -12.15
N SER A 138 3.47 18.24 -11.53
CA SER A 138 3.94 19.60 -11.88
C SER A 138 5.41 19.86 -11.51
N ARG A 139 5.99 19.08 -10.59
CA ARG A 139 7.35 19.28 -10.12
C ARG A 139 8.33 18.18 -10.53
N SER A 140 7.87 17.06 -11.05
CA SER A 140 8.75 15.96 -11.45
C SER A 140 9.59 16.29 -12.70
N ALA A 141 8.98 16.83 -13.75
CA ALA A 141 9.66 17.09 -15.01
C ALA A 141 10.89 18.02 -14.89
N PRO A 142 10.85 19.16 -14.17
CA PRO A 142 12.00 20.03 -14.01
C PRO A 142 13.16 19.40 -13.24
N TYR A 143 12.91 18.32 -12.50
CA TYR A 143 13.89 17.66 -11.63
C TYR A 143 14.30 16.27 -12.13
N GLY A 144 14.23 16.04 -13.43
CA GLY A 144 14.81 14.85 -14.06
C GLY A 144 13.89 13.62 -14.12
N TRP A 145 12.56 13.82 -14.07
CA TRP A 145 11.63 12.73 -14.32
C TRP A 145 11.83 12.17 -15.73
N ASN A 146 12.08 10.87 -15.83
CA ASN A 146 12.45 10.20 -17.06
C ASN A 146 11.60 8.98 -17.41
N LEU A 147 10.50 8.75 -16.67
CA LEU A 147 9.57 7.67 -16.96
C LEU A 147 8.47 8.14 -17.92
N PRO A 148 7.89 7.22 -18.75
CA PRO A 148 6.92 7.59 -19.80
C PRO A 148 5.62 8.22 -19.28
N LYS A 149 5.18 7.84 -18.08
CA LYS A 149 3.94 8.33 -17.47
C LYS A 149 4.28 9.29 -16.34
N PRO A 150 3.43 10.29 -16.04
CA PRO A 150 3.60 11.12 -14.86
C PRO A 150 3.42 10.31 -13.57
N PRO A 151 3.98 10.75 -12.43
CA PRO A 151 3.87 10.04 -11.15
C PRO A 151 2.44 9.69 -10.74
N SER A 152 1.50 10.62 -10.94
CA SER A 152 0.09 10.41 -10.59
C SER A 152 -0.55 9.25 -11.34
N GLN A 153 -0.14 9.02 -12.59
CA GLN A 153 -0.69 7.92 -13.40
C GLN A 153 -0.24 6.57 -12.86
N TYR A 154 1.02 6.42 -12.43
CA TYR A 154 1.49 5.21 -11.75
C TYR A 154 0.74 4.97 -10.44
N LEU A 155 0.50 6.02 -9.66
CA LEU A 155 -0.32 5.92 -8.44
C LEU A 155 -1.72 5.43 -8.75
N LYS A 156 -2.41 6.02 -9.72
CA LYS A 156 -3.78 5.62 -10.09
C LYS A 156 -3.87 4.20 -10.64
N GLU A 157 -2.84 3.73 -11.34
CA GLU A 157 -2.85 2.40 -11.95
C GLU A 157 -2.44 1.28 -10.99
N ASN A 158 -1.48 1.54 -10.10
CA ASN A 158 -0.80 0.50 -9.33
C ASN A 158 -1.03 0.58 -7.81
N LEU A 159 -1.67 1.65 -7.29
CA LEU A 159 -1.89 1.85 -5.86
C LEU A 159 -3.34 1.62 -5.46
N TRP A 160 -3.53 0.89 -4.38
CA TRP A 160 -4.75 0.81 -3.57
C TRP A 160 -4.47 1.33 -2.17
N VAL A 161 -5.48 1.87 -1.51
CA VAL A 161 -5.34 2.42 -0.16
C VAL A 161 -6.41 1.88 0.77
N THR A 162 -6.09 1.80 2.06
CA THR A 162 -7.05 1.36 3.08
C THR A 162 -7.25 2.41 4.16
N THR A 163 -8.39 2.35 4.84
CA THR A 163 -8.78 3.32 5.87
C THR A 163 -8.06 3.13 7.20
N SER A 164 -7.29 2.05 7.39
CA SER A 164 -6.62 1.78 8.67
C SER A 164 -5.94 3.02 9.24
N GLY A 165 -6.15 3.31 10.51
CA GLY A 165 -5.56 4.47 11.20
C GLY A 165 -6.01 5.86 10.72
N MET A 166 -6.99 5.95 9.79
CA MET A 166 -7.45 7.21 9.21
C MET A 166 -8.96 7.19 8.99
N TYR A 167 -9.72 7.40 10.06
CA TYR A 167 -11.19 7.25 10.09
C TYR A 167 -11.89 8.60 10.11
N ASP A 168 -11.70 9.39 9.04
CA ASP A 168 -12.36 10.67 8.89
C ASP A 168 -12.78 10.92 7.43
N LEU A 169 -13.82 11.72 7.24
CA LEU A 169 -14.42 12.01 5.94
C LEU A 169 -13.49 12.74 4.96
N PRO A 170 -12.78 13.82 5.35
CA PRO A 170 -11.93 14.56 4.41
C PRO A 170 -10.86 13.69 3.72
N PRO A 171 -10.07 12.87 4.43
CA PRO A 171 -9.09 12.02 3.78
C PRO A 171 -9.70 10.90 2.93
N VAL A 172 -10.88 10.35 3.32
CA VAL A 172 -11.62 9.38 2.49
C VAL A 172 -12.02 10.01 1.17
N ARG A 173 -12.65 11.20 1.20
CA ARG A 173 -13.05 11.93 -0.02
C ARG A 173 -11.85 12.25 -0.90
N CYS A 174 -10.77 12.77 -0.31
CA CYS A 174 -9.54 13.04 -1.05
C CYS A 174 -9.03 11.81 -1.79
N SER A 175 -9.01 10.66 -1.13
CA SER A 175 -8.53 9.41 -1.74
C SER A 175 -9.46 8.90 -2.84
N LEU A 176 -10.78 8.98 -2.64
CA LEU A 176 -11.77 8.61 -3.67
C LEU A 176 -11.65 9.50 -4.91
N ASP A 177 -11.54 10.82 -4.73
CA ASP A 177 -11.43 11.79 -5.82
C ASP A 177 -10.10 11.70 -6.57
N ALA A 178 -9.01 11.46 -5.83
CA ALA A 178 -7.66 11.44 -6.40
C ALA A 178 -7.32 10.14 -7.13
N LEU A 179 -7.66 8.98 -6.53
CA LEU A 179 -7.29 7.66 -7.04
C LEU A 179 -8.40 6.97 -7.81
N GLY A 180 -9.67 7.25 -7.47
CA GLY A 180 -10.84 6.55 -7.99
C GLY A 180 -11.49 5.65 -6.94
N ARG A 181 -12.81 5.46 -7.10
CA ARG A 181 -13.63 4.70 -6.15
C ARG A 181 -13.22 3.23 -6.00
N ASP A 182 -12.61 2.64 -7.03
CA ASP A 182 -12.15 1.26 -7.06
C ASP A 182 -10.77 1.04 -6.40
N ARG A 183 -10.20 2.08 -5.81
CA ARG A 183 -8.86 2.07 -5.19
C ARG A 183 -8.88 2.22 -3.68
N VAL A 184 -10.03 2.48 -3.08
CA VAL A 184 -10.16 2.68 -1.63
C VAL A 184 -10.86 1.48 -1.00
N MET A 185 -10.31 0.96 0.09
CA MET A 185 -10.82 -0.20 0.81
C MET A 185 -10.92 0.08 2.30
N PHE A 186 -11.89 -0.53 2.96
CA PHE A 186 -11.99 -0.50 4.41
C PHE A 186 -10.97 -1.43 5.07
N SER A 187 -10.34 -0.97 6.15
CA SER A 187 -9.48 -1.75 7.03
C SER A 187 -9.49 -1.14 8.43
N ALA A 188 -9.36 -1.98 9.47
CA ALA A 188 -9.53 -1.58 10.86
C ALA A 188 -8.23 -1.39 11.65
N ASP A 189 -7.08 -1.80 11.13
CA ASP A 189 -5.79 -1.77 11.86
C ASP A 189 -5.81 -2.53 13.20
N TYR A 190 -6.65 -3.56 13.31
CA TYR A 190 -6.77 -4.36 14.52
C TYR A 190 -5.42 -5.06 14.85
N PRO A 191 -4.95 -5.09 16.11
CA PRO A 191 -5.65 -4.68 17.34
C PRO A 191 -5.35 -3.25 17.81
N PHE A 192 -4.64 -2.44 17.02
CA PHE A 192 -4.23 -1.08 17.43
C PHE A 192 -5.41 -0.11 17.39
N ASP A 193 -6.23 -0.20 16.33
CA ASP A 193 -7.44 0.56 16.18
C ASP A 193 -8.64 -0.36 15.93
N TRP A 194 -9.84 0.07 16.33
CA TRP A 194 -11.08 -0.63 16.08
C TRP A 194 -12.22 0.36 15.85
N PRO A 195 -12.30 1.01 14.68
CA PRO A 195 -13.39 1.95 14.40
C PRO A 195 -14.74 1.25 14.24
N GLY A 196 -14.75 -0.09 14.13
CA GLY A 196 -15.94 -0.85 13.76
C GLY A 196 -16.43 -0.54 12.33
N CYS A 197 -17.52 -1.18 11.94
CA CYS A 197 -18.21 -0.85 10.70
C CYS A 197 -18.96 0.48 10.81
N GLU A 198 -19.22 0.98 12.03
CA GLU A 198 -19.91 2.23 12.33
C GLU A 198 -19.23 3.43 11.68
N PHE A 199 -17.91 3.39 11.49
CA PHE A 199 -17.21 4.43 10.73
C PHE A 199 -17.77 4.57 9.31
N LEU A 200 -17.90 3.47 8.56
CA LEU A 200 -18.44 3.51 7.20
C LEU A 200 -19.90 3.98 7.16
N ASP A 201 -20.68 3.65 8.19
CA ASP A 201 -22.07 4.10 8.29
C ASP A 201 -22.17 5.59 8.59
N SER A 202 -21.20 6.14 9.31
CA SER A 202 -21.13 7.57 9.65
C SER A 202 -20.66 8.46 8.49
N VAL A 203 -19.94 7.91 7.51
CA VAL A 203 -19.43 8.66 6.36
C VAL A 203 -20.52 8.82 5.31
N PRO A 204 -20.87 10.05 4.89
CA PRO A 204 -21.91 10.31 3.88
C PRO A 204 -21.41 9.97 2.48
N LEU A 205 -21.41 8.69 2.16
CA LEU A 205 -21.12 8.12 0.85
C LEU A 205 -22.41 7.55 0.24
N ASP A 206 -22.52 7.62 -1.08
CA ASP A 206 -23.55 6.89 -1.81
C ASP A 206 -23.45 5.40 -1.50
N GLU A 207 -24.58 4.71 -1.43
CA GLU A 207 -24.65 3.28 -1.05
C GLU A 207 -23.72 2.40 -1.90
N SER A 208 -23.66 2.66 -3.22
CA SER A 208 -22.80 1.92 -4.14
C SER A 208 -21.30 2.18 -3.87
N VAL A 209 -20.92 3.41 -3.51
CA VAL A 209 -19.54 3.75 -3.15
C VAL A 209 -19.17 3.11 -1.81
N ARG A 210 -20.11 3.16 -0.86
CA ARG A 210 -19.94 2.50 0.44
C ARG A 210 -19.70 1.01 0.29
N ALA A 211 -20.50 0.31 -0.55
CA ALA A 211 -20.33 -1.12 -0.81
C ALA A 211 -18.98 -1.44 -1.45
N ASP A 212 -18.49 -0.58 -2.37
CA ASP A 212 -17.17 -0.75 -2.97
C ASP A 212 -16.06 -0.60 -1.94
N VAL A 213 -16.10 0.43 -1.11
CA VAL A 213 -15.10 0.64 -0.05
C VAL A 213 -15.15 -0.45 1.01
N ALA A 214 -16.36 -0.85 1.42
CA ALA A 214 -16.55 -1.84 2.48
C ALA A 214 -16.08 -3.25 2.09
N TYR A 215 -16.30 -3.66 0.84
CA TYR A 215 -16.09 -5.05 0.45
C TYR A 215 -15.65 -5.26 -1.00
N ASN A 216 -16.35 -4.67 -2.01
CA ASN A 216 -16.19 -5.06 -3.41
C ASN A 216 -14.76 -4.87 -3.92
N ASN A 217 -14.11 -3.76 -3.55
CA ASN A 217 -12.73 -3.45 -3.98
C ASN A 217 -11.73 -4.46 -3.41
N ALA A 218 -11.86 -4.81 -2.12
CA ALA A 218 -11.03 -5.82 -1.49
C ALA A 218 -11.29 -7.21 -2.11
N ALA A 219 -12.54 -7.57 -2.32
CA ALA A 219 -12.92 -8.84 -2.94
C ALA A 219 -12.33 -8.98 -4.34
N LYS A 220 -12.36 -7.92 -5.14
CA LYS A 220 -11.77 -7.87 -6.48
C LYS A 220 -10.25 -7.95 -6.44
N LEU A 221 -9.61 -7.09 -5.62
CA LEU A 221 -8.15 -7.00 -5.54
C LEU A 221 -7.52 -8.30 -5.06
N PHE A 222 -8.10 -8.91 -4.04
CA PHE A 222 -7.57 -10.11 -3.38
C PHE A 222 -8.21 -11.41 -3.89
N ALA A 223 -9.03 -11.35 -4.94
CA ALA A 223 -9.74 -12.51 -5.50
C ALA A 223 -10.46 -13.34 -4.42
N LEU A 224 -11.18 -12.67 -3.52
CA LEU A 224 -11.98 -13.35 -2.49
C LEU A 224 -13.20 -14.01 -3.13
N ALA A 225 -13.61 -15.18 -2.59
CA ALA A 225 -14.85 -15.82 -3.01
C ALA A 225 -16.04 -14.88 -2.70
N GLN A 226 -16.91 -14.72 -3.67
CA GLN A 226 -18.19 -14.02 -3.49
C GLN A 226 -19.19 -14.93 -2.81
#